data_e2639abce7a20f8faa1cffc51d476150
#
_entry.id   e2639abce7a20f8faa1cffc51d476150
#
_cell.length_a   1.000
_cell.length_b   1.000
_cell.length_c   1.000
_cell.angle_alpha   90.00
_cell.angle_beta   90.00
_cell.angle_gamma   90.00
#
_symmetry.space_group_name_H-M   'P 1'
#
loop_
_entity.id
_entity.type
_entity.pdbx_description
1 polymer ?
#
loop_
_entity_poly.entity_id
_entity_poly.type
_entity_poly.pdbx_seq_one_letter_code
_entity_poly.pdbx_strand_id
1 'polypeptide(L)'
;LKIILLILISYEFVMILTKNNKKVSVMGALLIAYSPAIQWWLVPHMADVFLWSMTLCVIAYHFFTTNKRWLKNLLTILAPLVLSVFVLALFPSCQIPLGIIALCLFIGALVRDRKQISFEKRDVFRIIYVVVISTIILSYSLLTSLDAIKLIYNTVYPGKRISLGGNYTFRSLFTNLTTLFL
;
A
#
# COMPACT_ATOMS: atom_id res chain seq x y z
N LEU A 1 -1.56 -3.68 18.67
CA LEU A 1 -0.35 -3.86 17.86
C LEU A 1 -0.48 -3.16 16.51
N LYS A 2 -1.58 -3.34 15.75
CA LYS A 2 -1.79 -2.77 14.40
C LYS A 2 -1.67 -1.25 14.37
N ILE A 3 -2.30 -0.52 15.29
CA ILE A 3 -2.24 0.95 15.36
C ILE A 3 -0.81 1.44 15.60
N ILE A 4 -0.07 0.77 16.45
CA ILE A 4 1.35 1.10 16.73
C ILE A 4 2.18 0.94 15.46
N LEU A 5 2.02 -0.18 14.74
CA LEU A 5 2.68 -0.41 13.45
C LEU A 5 2.29 0.66 12.42
N LEU A 6 1.01 1.01 12.35
CA LEU A 6 0.52 2.06 11.44
C LEU A 6 1.20 3.41 11.75
N ILE A 7 1.29 3.80 13.02
CA ILE A 7 1.96 5.04 13.42
C ILE A 7 3.45 5.01 13.06
N LEU A 8 4.14 3.90 13.34
CA LEU A 8 5.58 3.78 13.06
C LEU A 8 5.87 3.81 11.56
N ILE A 9 5.11 3.06 10.76
CA ILE A 9 5.29 3.04 9.30
C ILE A 9 4.90 4.38 8.68
N SER A 10 3.81 4.99 9.14
CA SER A 10 3.41 6.33 8.69
C SER A 10 4.48 7.38 9.03
N TYR A 11 5.07 7.29 10.23
CA TYR A 11 6.16 8.16 10.63
C TYR A 11 7.35 8.03 9.67
N GLU A 12 7.80 6.82 9.40
CA GLU A 12 8.92 6.58 8.48
C GLU A 12 8.58 7.01 7.05
N PHE A 13 7.38 6.72 6.58
CA PHE A 13 6.92 7.15 5.26
C PHE A 13 6.93 8.69 5.13
N VAL A 14 6.40 9.41 6.12
CA VAL A 14 6.42 10.88 6.13
C VAL A 14 7.85 11.42 6.32
N MET A 15 8.73 10.73 7.06
CA MET A 15 10.16 11.08 7.15
C MET A 15 10.83 11.09 5.77
N ILE A 16 10.55 10.07 4.95
CA ILE A 16 11.03 9.99 3.57
C ILE A 16 10.53 11.18 2.76
N LEU A 17 9.25 11.50 2.86
CA LEU A 17 8.63 12.60 2.09
C LEU A 17 9.16 13.98 2.50
N THR A 18 9.42 14.19 3.79
CA THR A 18 9.77 15.49 4.39
C THR A 18 11.27 15.73 4.57
N LYS A 19 12.14 14.89 3.97
CA LYS A 19 13.61 14.96 4.12
C LYS A 19 14.04 14.93 5.59
N ASN A 20 13.56 13.95 6.33
CA ASN A 20 13.88 13.72 7.73
C ASN A 20 13.44 14.84 8.70
N ASN A 21 12.37 15.57 8.39
CA ASN A 21 11.78 16.53 9.32
C ASN A 21 10.94 15.81 10.38
N LYS A 22 11.56 15.53 11.54
CA LYS A 22 10.94 14.76 12.64
C LYS A 22 9.62 15.34 13.12
N LYS A 23 9.51 16.67 13.27
CA LYS A 23 8.28 17.33 13.77
C LYS A 23 7.11 17.13 12.82
N VAL A 24 7.33 17.38 11.53
CA VAL A 24 6.30 17.19 10.50
C VAL A 24 5.94 15.71 10.39
N SER A 25 6.91 14.81 10.55
CA SER A 25 6.69 13.37 10.44
C SER A 25 5.86 12.82 11.60
N VAL A 26 6.06 13.30 12.82
CA VAL A 26 5.19 12.93 13.96
C VAL A 26 3.76 13.42 13.72
N MET A 27 3.59 14.68 13.32
CA MET A 27 2.26 15.22 13.02
C MET A 27 1.58 14.45 11.88
N GLY A 28 2.30 14.19 10.79
CA GLY A 28 1.77 13.44 9.65
C GLY A 28 1.40 12.01 10.01
N ALA A 29 2.21 11.33 10.81
CA ALA A 29 1.90 9.98 11.28
C ALA A 29 0.62 9.94 12.14
N LEU A 30 0.46 10.90 13.04
CA LEU A 30 -0.75 11.00 13.87
C LEU A 30 -1.99 11.34 13.01
N LEU A 31 -1.85 12.29 12.06
CA LEU A 31 -2.94 12.63 11.13
C LEU A 31 -3.38 11.42 10.29
N ILE A 32 -2.44 10.61 9.81
CA ILE A 32 -2.77 9.38 9.07
C ILE A 32 -3.45 8.38 10.00
N ALA A 33 -2.84 8.05 11.15
CA ALA A 33 -3.34 7.03 12.05
C ALA A 33 -4.72 7.36 12.64
N TYR A 34 -4.97 8.63 12.92
CA TYR A 34 -6.24 9.10 13.48
C TYR A 34 -7.17 9.74 12.44
N SER A 35 -6.89 9.57 11.15
CA SER A 35 -7.78 10.05 10.09
C SER A 35 -9.16 9.39 10.18
N PRO A 36 -10.25 10.12 9.89
CA PRO A 36 -11.61 9.55 9.88
C PRO A 36 -11.71 8.32 8.95
N ALA A 37 -10.99 8.32 7.84
CA ALA A 37 -10.97 7.20 6.90
C ALA A 37 -10.45 5.90 7.55
N ILE A 38 -9.47 5.98 8.43
CA ILE A 38 -8.94 4.82 9.16
C ILE A 38 -9.80 4.51 10.37
N GLN A 39 -10.25 5.53 11.13
CA GLN A 39 -11.00 5.34 12.36
C GLN A 39 -12.42 4.83 12.12
N TRP A 40 -13.09 5.31 11.09
CA TRP A 40 -14.46 4.90 10.78
C TRP A 40 -14.53 3.49 10.20
N TRP A 41 -13.48 3.09 9.47
CA TRP A 41 -13.34 1.77 8.88
C TRP A 41 -12.26 0.95 9.63
N LEU A 42 -12.22 1.05 10.96
CA LEU A 42 -11.44 0.16 11.83
C LEU A 42 -11.80 -1.32 11.67
N VAL A 43 -12.83 -1.60 10.88
CA VAL A 43 -13.03 -2.91 10.26
C VAL A 43 -11.73 -3.30 9.52
N PRO A 44 -11.25 -4.52 9.68
CA PRO A 44 -9.83 -4.91 9.54
C PRO A 44 -9.14 -4.53 8.24
N HIS A 45 -9.86 -4.28 7.16
CA HIS A 45 -9.25 -4.21 5.82
C HIS A 45 -8.70 -2.83 5.41
N MET A 46 -9.31 -1.71 5.83
CA MET A 46 -8.86 -0.38 5.38
C MET A 46 -7.52 0.03 5.98
N ALA A 47 -7.38 -0.10 7.30
CA ALA A 47 -6.12 0.18 7.98
C ALA A 47 -4.98 -0.69 7.41
N ASP A 48 -5.28 -1.91 6.98
CA ASP A 48 -4.31 -2.81 6.36
C ASP A 48 -3.86 -2.30 4.99
N VAL A 49 -4.77 -1.84 4.14
CA VAL A 49 -4.41 -1.29 2.82
C VAL A 49 -3.49 -0.08 2.97
N PHE A 50 -3.78 0.84 3.90
CA PHE A 50 -2.91 1.98 4.21
C PHE A 50 -1.55 1.52 4.73
N LEU A 51 -1.55 0.64 5.73
CA LEU A 51 -0.34 0.13 6.35
C LEU A 51 0.60 -0.53 5.32
N TRP A 52 0.08 -1.46 4.54
CA TRP A 52 0.91 -2.25 3.63
C TRP A 52 1.35 -1.46 2.41
N SER A 53 0.54 -0.53 1.88
CA SER A 53 0.97 0.35 0.79
C SER A 53 2.14 1.26 1.21
N MET A 54 2.07 1.88 2.39
CA MET A 54 3.17 2.69 2.92
C MET A 54 4.40 1.84 3.25
N THR A 55 4.20 0.62 3.80
CA THR A 55 5.31 -0.30 4.09
C THR A 55 6.05 -0.69 2.81
N LEU A 56 5.35 -0.97 1.71
CA LEU A 56 5.98 -1.23 0.41
C LEU A 56 6.83 -0.05 -0.05
N CYS A 57 6.32 1.18 0.06
CA CYS A 57 7.07 2.37 -0.32
C CYS A 57 8.32 2.57 0.54
N VAL A 58 8.21 2.36 1.86
CA VAL A 58 9.34 2.45 2.79
C VAL A 58 10.40 1.39 2.46
N ILE A 59 9.99 0.13 2.27
CA ILE A 59 10.89 -0.96 1.88
C ILE A 59 11.60 -0.63 0.57
N ALA A 60 10.85 -0.23 -0.45
CA ALA A 60 11.39 0.09 -1.77
C ALA A 60 12.34 1.30 -1.71
N TYR A 61 11.98 2.37 -1.01
CA TYR A 61 12.84 3.53 -0.87
C TYR A 61 14.18 3.19 -0.21
N HIS A 62 14.15 2.50 0.93
CA HIS A 62 15.38 2.08 1.61
C HIS A 62 16.18 1.05 0.80
N PHE A 63 15.54 0.19 0.03
CA PHE A 63 16.22 -0.74 -0.87
C PHE A 63 17.05 0.01 -1.92
N PHE A 64 16.49 1.06 -2.52
CA PHE A 64 17.20 1.84 -3.55
C PHE A 64 18.22 2.83 -2.99
N THR A 65 18.07 3.31 -1.76
CA THR A 65 18.93 4.35 -1.19
C THR A 65 20.00 3.83 -0.25
N THR A 66 19.90 2.61 0.27
CA THR A 66 20.89 2.07 1.19
C THR A 66 22.08 1.42 0.46
N ASN A 67 23.29 1.62 1.03
CA ASN A 67 24.50 0.92 0.59
C ASN A 67 24.79 -0.34 1.41
N LYS A 68 24.03 -0.58 2.49
CA LYS A 68 24.26 -1.72 3.41
C LYS A 68 23.68 -2.99 2.83
N ARG A 69 24.53 -3.95 2.43
CA ARG A 69 24.11 -5.22 1.82
C ARG A 69 23.18 -6.04 2.72
N TRP A 70 23.46 -6.09 4.02
CA TRP A 70 22.61 -6.85 4.94
C TRP A 70 21.18 -6.29 4.99
N LEU A 71 21.03 -4.94 4.96
CA LEU A 71 19.74 -4.29 4.95
C LEU A 71 19.00 -4.55 3.64
N LYS A 72 19.68 -4.44 2.49
CA LYS A 72 19.10 -4.83 1.18
C LYS A 72 18.59 -6.27 1.19
N ASN A 73 19.34 -7.21 1.76
CA ASN A 73 18.93 -8.61 1.85
C ASN A 73 17.69 -8.77 2.76
N LEU A 74 17.68 -8.11 3.92
CA LEU A 74 16.52 -8.13 4.82
C LEU A 74 15.27 -7.57 4.13
N LEU A 75 15.39 -6.42 3.48
CA LEU A 75 14.28 -5.81 2.73
C LEU A 75 13.81 -6.71 1.58
N THR A 76 14.72 -7.41 0.90
CA THR A 76 14.39 -8.38 -0.15
C THR A 76 13.57 -9.56 0.38
N ILE A 77 13.84 -10.02 1.61
CA ILE A 77 13.08 -11.11 2.24
C ILE A 77 11.69 -10.63 2.69
N LEU A 78 11.60 -9.40 3.20
CA LEU A 78 10.33 -8.84 3.70
C LEU A 78 9.41 -8.39 2.57
N ALA A 79 9.95 -7.88 1.46
CA ALA A 79 9.19 -7.32 0.36
C ALA A 79 8.12 -8.27 -0.22
N PRO A 80 8.40 -9.56 -0.51
CA PRO A 80 7.38 -10.45 -1.08
C PRO A 80 6.23 -10.74 -0.11
N LEU A 81 6.51 -10.81 1.20
CA LEU A 81 5.46 -11.00 2.21
C LEU A 81 4.52 -9.80 2.25
N VAL A 82 5.08 -8.59 2.34
CA VAL A 82 4.31 -7.34 2.38
C VAL A 82 3.52 -7.13 1.08
N LEU A 83 4.14 -7.40 -0.07
CA LEU A 83 3.47 -7.31 -1.37
C LEU A 83 2.31 -8.30 -1.47
N SER A 84 2.52 -9.54 -1.03
CA SER A 84 1.46 -10.55 -1.07
C SER A 84 0.29 -10.19 -0.15
N VAL A 85 0.57 -9.72 1.06
CA VAL A 85 -0.49 -9.27 1.99
C VAL A 85 -1.24 -8.06 1.42
N PHE A 86 -0.54 -7.10 0.81
CA PHE A 86 -1.18 -5.96 0.15
C PHE A 86 -2.11 -6.41 -0.98
N VAL A 87 -1.66 -7.32 -1.85
CA VAL A 87 -2.48 -7.82 -2.97
C VAL A 87 -3.68 -8.63 -2.46
N LEU A 88 -3.49 -9.47 -1.43
CA LEU A 88 -4.53 -10.31 -0.85
C LEU A 88 -5.56 -9.55 0.01
N ALA A 89 -5.36 -8.27 0.28
CA ALA A 89 -6.35 -7.44 0.96
C ALA A 89 -7.69 -7.37 0.18
N LEU A 90 -7.66 -7.62 -1.14
CA LEU A 90 -8.81 -7.79 -2.05
C LEU A 90 -9.90 -6.70 -1.90
N PHE A 91 -9.47 -5.46 -1.71
CA PHE A 91 -10.35 -4.30 -1.66
C PHE A 91 -10.03 -3.28 -2.76
N PRO A 92 -10.26 -3.63 -4.04
CA PRO A 92 -9.76 -2.88 -5.20
C PRO A 92 -10.18 -1.41 -5.24
N SER A 93 -11.38 -1.10 -4.76
CA SER A 93 -11.94 0.27 -4.77
C SER A 93 -11.09 1.28 -3.99
N CYS A 94 -10.43 0.86 -2.92
CA CYS A 94 -9.52 1.72 -2.15
C CYS A 94 -8.05 1.38 -2.41
N GLN A 95 -7.75 0.11 -2.65
CA GLN A 95 -6.41 -0.40 -2.86
C GLN A 95 -5.74 0.20 -4.11
N ILE A 96 -6.48 0.30 -5.23
CA ILE A 96 -5.95 0.85 -6.47
C ILE A 96 -5.63 2.35 -6.34
N PRO A 97 -6.55 3.22 -5.90
CA PRO A 97 -6.24 4.65 -5.71
C PRO A 97 -5.11 4.89 -4.72
N LEU A 98 -5.13 4.21 -3.57
CA LEU A 98 -4.07 4.33 -2.57
C LEU A 98 -2.72 3.84 -3.09
N GLY A 99 -2.70 2.72 -3.82
CA GLY A 99 -1.50 2.20 -4.45
C GLY A 99 -0.91 3.18 -5.47
N ILE A 100 -1.75 3.82 -6.29
CA ILE A 100 -1.32 4.85 -7.25
C ILE A 100 -0.74 6.06 -6.53
N ILE A 101 -1.43 6.58 -5.51
CA ILE A 101 -0.95 7.72 -4.72
C ILE A 101 0.40 7.39 -4.06
N ALA A 102 0.49 6.25 -3.39
CA ALA A 102 1.72 5.80 -2.74
C ALA A 102 2.86 5.65 -3.75
N LEU A 103 2.59 5.09 -4.93
CA LEU A 103 3.56 4.95 -6.01
C LEU A 103 4.03 6.31 -6.54
N CYS A 104 3.13 7.27 -6.76
CA CYS A 104 3.49 8.61 -7.20
C CYS A 104 4.37 9.32 -6.18
N LEU A 105 4.03 9.24 -4.89
CA LEU A 105 4.82 9.82 -3.80
C LEU A 105 6.20 9.15 -3.70
N PHE A 106 6.26 7.82 -3.83
CA PHE A 106 7.51 7.07 -3.86
C PHE A 106 8.41 7.48 -5.04
N ILE A 107 7.87 7.55 -6.25
CA ILE A 107 8.61 7.99 -7.44
C ILE A 107 9.12 9.42 -7.23
N GLY A 108 8.26 10.33 -6.71
CA GLY A 108 8.66 11.70 -6.39
C GLY A 108 9.82 11.76 -5.40
N ALA A 109 9.81 10.93 -4.35
CA ALA A 109 10.90 10.84 -3.39
C ALA A 109 12.19 10.31 -4.05
N LEU A 110 12.11 9.26 -4.87
CA LEU A 110 13.29 8.73 -5.58
C LEU A 110 13.88 9.74 -6.57
N VAL A 111 13.06 10.43 -7.36
CA VAL A 111 13.52 11.45 -8.31
C VAL A 111 14.21 12.60 -7.57
N ARG A 112 13.63 13.03 -6.44
CA ARG A 112 14.24 14.05 -5.58
C ARG A 112 15.61 13.62 -5.05
N ASP A 113 15.73 12.38 -4.59
CA ASP A 113 16.90 11.84 -3.92
C ASP A 113 17.77 10.97 -4.86
N ARG A 114 17.63 11.19 -6.19
CA ARG A 114 18.31 10.39 -7.24
C ARG A 114 19.82 10.24 -7.07
N LYS A 115 20.48 11.22 -6.42
CA LYS A 115 21.93 11.17 -6.14
C LYS A 115 22.30 10.14 -5.07
N GLN A 116 21.34 9.68 -4.26
CA GLN A 116 21.52 8.70 -3.21
C GLN A 116 21.19 7.27 -3.68
N ILE A 117 20.68 7.13 -4.92
CA ILE A 117 20.30 5.82 -5.45
C ILE A 117 21.56 4.97 -5.64
N SER A 118 21.57 3.83 -4.97
CA SER A 118 22.61 2.81 -5.07
C SER A 118 22.00 1.54 -5.67
N PHE A 119 22.24 1.34 -6.96
CA PHE A 119 21.73 0.18 -7.68
C PHE A 119 22.89 -0.64 -8.24
N GLU A 120 22.99 -1.90 -7.81
CA GLU A 120 24.01 -2.86 -8.25
C GLU A 120 23.37 -3.92 -9.16
N LYS A 121 24.19 -4.59 -9.99
CA LYS A 121 23.73 -5.75 -10.81
C LYS A 121 23.05 -6.84 -9.97
N ARG A 122 23.49 -7.02 -8.72
CA ARG A 122 22.88 -7.97 -7.78
C ARG A 122 21.46 -7.60 -7.38
N ASP A 123 21.10 -6.31 -7.45
CA ASP A 123 19.76 -5.84 -7.08
C ASP A 123 18.71 -6.32 -8.09
N VAL A 124 19.12 -6.57 -9.35
CA VAL A 124 18.24 -7.21 -10.34
C VAL A 124 17.81 -8.60 -9.87
N PHE A 125 18.75 -9.44 -9.41
CA PHE A 125 18.42 -10.77 -8.88
C PHE A 125 17.52 -10.68 -7.64
N ARG A 126 17.72 -9.67 -6.77
CA ARG A 126 16.86 -9.44 -5.61
C ARG A 126 15.43 -9.08 -6.03
N ILE A 127 15.27 -8.25 -7.04
CA ILE A 127 13.95 -7.89 -7.58
C ILE A 127 13.28 -9.13 -8.20
N ILE A 128 14.01 -9.92 -8.98
CA ILE A 128 13.50 -11.18 -9.55
C ILE A 128 13.05 -12.11 -8.42
N TYR A 129 13.85 -12.27 -7.37
CA TYR A 129 13.48 -13.05 -6.18
C TYR A 129 12.16 -12.56 -5.57
N VAL A 130 11.99 -11.25 -5.37
CA VAL A 130 10.75 -10.67 -4.82
C VAL A 130 9.56 -11.03 -5.70
N VAL A 131 9.68 -10.88 -7.02
CA VAL A 131 8.60 -11.20 -7.97
C VAL A 131 8.25 -12.68 -7.92
N VAL A 132 9.25 -13.56 -7.99
CA VAL A 132 9.04 -15.02 -8.00
C VAL A 132 8.38 -15.48 -6.71
N ILE A 133 8.91 -15.09 -5.55
CA ILE A 133 8.35 -15.50 -4.25
C ILE A 133 6.93 -14.94 -4.04
N SER A 134 6.69 -13.68 -4.41
CA SER A 134 5.33 -13.11 -4.34
C SER A 134 4.36 -13.89 -5.23
N THR A 135 4.77 -14.24 -6.46
CA THR A 135 3.94 -15.02 -7.37
C THR A 135 3.61 -16.40 -6.80
N ILE A 136 4.59 -17.06 -6.17
CA ILE A 136 4.37 -18.37 -5.52
C ILE A 136 3.36 -18.23 -4.39
N ILE A 137 3.52 -17.26 -3.50
CA ILE A 137 2.62 -17.03 -2.36
C ILE A 137 1.20 -16.72 -2.86
N LEU A 138 1.06 -15.83 -3.83
CA LEU A 138 -0.23 -15.44 -4.39
C LEU A 138 -0.90 -16.62 -5.10
N SER A 139 -0.15 -17.38 -5.91
CA SER A 139 -0.68 -18.55 -6.59
C SER A 139 -1.17 -19.61 -5.60
N TYR A 140 -0.39 -19.88 -4.55
CA TYR A 140 -0.79 -20.81 -3.50
C TYR A 140 -2.08 -20.34 -2.81
N SER A 141 -2.16 -19.06 -2.43
CA SER A 141 -3.34 -18.49 -1.79
C SER A 141 -4.58 -18.54 -2.68
N LEU A 142 -4.43 -18.26 -3.98
CA LEU A 142 -5.52 -18.35 -4.94
C LEU A 142 -5.99 -19.80 -5.14
N LEU A 143 -5.06 -20.74 -5.26
CA LEU A 143 -5.38 -22.17 -5.44
C LEU A 143 -6.12 -22.74 -4.23
N THR A 144 -5.71 -22.39 -3.02
CA THR A 144 -6.38 -22.85 -1.78
C THR A 144 -7.74 -22.18 -1.57
N SER A 145 -8.00 -21.03 -2.20
CA SER A 145 -9.27 -20.27 -2.08
C SER A 145 -10.21 -20.46 -3.28
N LEU A 146 -9.89 -21.35 -4.22
CA LEU A 146 -10.67 -21.51 -5.46
C LEU A 146 -12.15 -21.80 -5.22
N ASP A 147 -12.48 -22.61 -4.23
CA ASP A 147 -13.88 -22.96 -3.94
C ASP A 147 -14.64 -21.76 -3.39
N ALA A 148 -14.01 -20.95 -2.53
CA ALA A 148 -14.59 -19.70 -2.05
C ALA A 148 -14.77 -18.70 -3.20
N ILE A 149 -13.79 -18.59 -4.10
CA ILE A 149 -13.86 -17.70 -5.28
C ILE A 149 -15.00 -18.14 -6.20
N LYS A 150 -15.15 -19.45 -6.49
CA LYS A 150 -16.25 -19.98 -7.29
C LYS A 150 -17.61 -19.69 -6.65
N LEU A 151 -17.71 -19.87 -5.32
CA LEU A 151 -18.92 -19.59 -4.58
C LEU A 151 -19.31 -18.10 -4.72
N ILE A 152 -18.37 -17.18 -4.49
CA ILE A 152 -18.55 -15.72 -4.60
C ILE A 152 -18.94 -15.35 -6.03
N TYR A 153 -18.27 -15.90 -7.04
CA TYR A 153 -18.56 -15.61 -8.45
C TYR A 153 -19.98 -16.02 -8.86
N ASN A 154 -20.52 -17.07 -8.28
CA ASN A 154 -21.86 -17.56 -8.57
C ASN A 154 -22.96 -16.84 -7.78
N THR A 155 -22.62 -15.96 -6.83
CA THR A 155 -23.61 -15.16 -6.10
C THR A 155 -24.01 -13.91 -6.89
N VAL A 156 -25.22 -13.40 -6.59
CA VAL A 156 -25.73 -12.15 -7.21
C VAL A 156 -24.91 -10.95 -6.73
N TYR A 157 -24.42 -10.98 -5.50
CA TYR A 157 -23.59 -9.94 -4.91
C TYR A 157 -22.47 -10.59 -4.10
N PRO A 158 -21.18 -10.24 -4.38
CA PRO A 158 -20.67 -9.23 -5.34
C PRO A 158 -20.49 -9.74 -6.78
N GLY A 159 -20.60 -11.04 -7.05
CA GLY A 159 -20.15 -11.68 -8.30
C GLY A 159 -20.84 -11.22 -9.59
N LYS A 160 -22.18 -11.22 -9.63
CA LYS A 160 -22.97 -10.92 -10.85
C LYS A 160 -23.49 -9.48 -10.91
N ARG A 161 -23.08 -8.61 -9.99
CA ARG A 161 -23.49 -7.21 -9.99
C ARG A 161 -22.73 -6.45 -11.08
N ILE A 162 -23.43 -6.07 -12.13
CA ILE A 162 -22.92 -5.15 -13.15
C ILE A 162 -23.36 -3.75 -12.75
N SER A 163 -22.42 -2.90 -12.36
CA SER A 163 -22.65 -1.47 -12.22
C SER A 163 -22.17 -0.80 -13.51
N LEU A 164 -23.12 -0.44 -14.36
CA LEU A 164 -22.84 0.45 -15.48
C LEU A 164 -22.51 1.82 -14.86
N GLY A 165 -21.30 2.35 -15.10
CA GLY A 165 -20.92 3.69 -14.65
C GLY A 165 -21.91 4.75 -15.15
N GLY A 166 -21.94 5.93 -14.53
CA GLY A 166 -22.77 7.06 -14.97
C GLY A 166 -23.98 7.34 -14.10
N ASN A 167 -24.20 6.63 -12.98
CA ASN A 167 -25.28 6.88 -12.04
C ASN A 167 -25.10 8.18 -11.23
N TYR A 168 -23.93 8.82 -11.34
CA TYR A 168 -23.64 10.08 -10.65
C TYR A 168 -23.45 11.21 -11.65
N THR A 169 -24.31 12.22 -11.55
CA THR A 169 -24.14 13.49 -12.28
C THR A 169 -22.92 14.24 -11.76
N PHE A 170 -22.27 15.02 -12.61
CA PHE A 170 -21.12 15.86 -12.23
C PHE A 170 -21.42 16.72 -10.99
N ARG A 171 -22.68 17.16 -10.84
CA ARG A 171 -23.20 17.90 -9.69
C ARG A 171 -23.15 17.07 -8.39
N SER A 172 -23.42 15.76 -8.44
CA SER A 172 -23.40 14.91 -7.24
C SER A 172 -21.98 14.68 -6.69
N LEU A 173 -20.94 14.82 -7.51
CA LEU A 173 -19.57 14.79 -7.03
C LEU A 173 -19.27 15.98 -6.11
N PHE A 174 -19.78 17.17 -6.44
CA PHE A 174 -19.58 18.37 -5.61
C PHE A 174 -20.47 18.37 -4.36
N THR A 175 -21.71 17.90 -4.45
CA THR A 175 -22.59 17.77 -3.27
C THR A 175 -22.05 16.73 -2.29
N ASN A 176 -21.45 15.64 -2.74
CA ASN A 176 -20.82 14.65 -1.86
C ASN A 176 -19.56 15.18 -1.16
N LEU A 177 -18.84 16.14 -1.75
CA LEU A 177 -17.72 16.81 -1.08
C LEU A 177 -18.18 17.71 0.08
N THR A 178 -19.33 18.33 -0.02
CA THR A 178 -19.88 19.19 1.05
C THR A 178 -20.46 18.39 2.21
N THR A 179 -20.95 17.16 1.99
CA THR A 179 -21.44 16.28 3.07
C THR A 179 -20.34 15.72 3.97
N LEU A 180 -19.07 15.88 3.60
CA LEU A 180 -17.92 15.54 4.46
C LEU A 180 -17.74 16.53 5.62
N PHE A 181 -18.40 17.69 5.58
CA PHE A 181 -18.28 18.77 6.57
C PHE A 181 -19.60 19.07 7.32
N LEU A 182 -20.65 18.31 7.06
CA LEU A 182 -21.95 18.33 7.74
C LEU A 182 -22.16 17.06 8.56
#